data_9cb4bb43127eb18f1ff77630c90f3062
#
_entry.id   9cb4bb43127eb18f1ff77630c90f3062
#
_cell.length_a   1.000
_cell.length_b   1.000
_cell.length_c   1.000
_cell.angle_alpha   90.00
_cell.angle_beta   90.00
_cell.angle_gamma   90.00
#
_symmetry.space_group_name_H-M   'P 1'
#
loop_
_entity.id
_entity.type
_entity.pdbx_description
1 polymer ?
#
loop_
_entity_poly.entity_id
_entity_poly.type
_entity_poly.pdbx_seq_one_letter_code
_entity_poly.pdbx_strand_id
1 'polypeptide(L)'
;YEKHPEVLPQDKFGHPVNAGSRQSWSPTSPVFKEYALTLCRKLAERYGTNPYVTAWHMGNEYGWNNRYDYSDNALNAFRLWCERKYGTIENLNKAWGTTFWGQEMNGFHEVLIPRFMGADSMVNPGQKLDFERFGNDMLLDFYKAERDAIAEICPDKPFTTNFMVSTDQCCMDYADWAEEVDFVSNDHYFHEGESHIDELFCSDALMDSLALGKPWYVMEHSTSAVQWKPLNARKRKGETVRDSIAHVAMGADAINFFQWRASAFGAESFHSALVPHAGEDTKLFRQVCELGAALKTLGDA
;
A
#
# COMPACT_ATOMS: atom_id res chain seq x y z
N TYR A 1 1.74 -22.30 -2.14
CA TYR A 1 0.30 -22.44 -1.82
C TYR A 1 -0.13 -23.90 -1.75
N GLU A 2 0.33 -24.76 -2.64
CA GLU A 2 -0.02 -26.19 -2.63
C GLU A 2 0.39 -26.88 -1.30
N LYS A 3 1.58 -26.58 -0.78
CA LYS A 3 2.07 -27.14 0.50
C LYS A 3 1.55 -26.41 1.73
N HIS A 4 1.16 -25.17 1.57
CA HIS A 4 0.75 -24.26 2.63
C HIS A 4 -0.49 -23.46 2.21
N PRO A 5 -1.66 -24.09 2.06
CA PRO A 5 -2.89 -23.40 1.67
C PRO A 5 -3.35 -22.38 2.73
N GLU A 6 -2.93 -22.56 3.97
CA GLU A 6 -3.23 -21.66 5.10
C GLU A 6 -2.56 -20.27 4.97
N VAL A 7 -1.65 -20.09 4.01
CA VAL A 7 -1.07 -18.76 3.74
C VAL A 7 -2.01 -17.86 2.94
N LEU A 8 -3.05 -18.42 2.30
CA LEU A 8 -4.03 -17.65 1.53
C LEU A 8 -4.98 -16.91 2.47
N PRO A 9 -5.27 -15.63 2.21
CA PRO A 9 -6.34 -14.94 2.91
C PRO A 9 -7.70 -15.50 2.51
N GLN A 10 -8.71 -15.24 3.31
CA GLN A 10 -10.09 -15.60 3.01
C GLN A 10 -10.97 -14.36 2.89
N ASP A 11 -11.97 -14.41 2.02
CA ASP A 11 -13.02 -13.42 1.97
C ASP A 11 -13.99 -13.55 3.15
N LYS A 12 -14.93 -12.62 3.29
CA LYS A 12 -15.92 -12.64 4.39
C LYS A 12 -16.88 -13.82 4.36
N PHE A 13 -16.92 -14.56 3.26
CA PHE A 13 -17.73 -15.78 3.12
C PHE A 13 -16.94 -17.07 3.40
N GLY A 14 -15.64 -16.93 3.70
CA GLY A 14 -14.75 -18.06 4.00
C GLY A 14 -14.12 -18.70 2.75
N HIS A 15 -14.26 -18.08 1.58
CA HIS A 15 -13.60 -18.58 0.38
C HIS A 15 -12.14 -18.13 0.34
N PRO A 16 -11.18 -19.02 0.01
CA PRO A 16 -9.80 -18.62 -0.13
C PRO A 16 -9.61 -17.68 -1.32
N VAL A 17 -8.84 -16.61 -1.13
CA VAL A 17 -8.39 -15.73 -2.22
C VAL A 17 -7.27 -16.46 -2.95
N ASN A 18 -7.59 -17.03 -4.11
CA ASN A 18 -6.64 -17.83 -4.87
C ASN A 18 -5.45 -17.02 -5.37
N ALA A 19 -4.29 -17.66 -5.43
CA ALA A 19 -3.13 -17.11 -6.09
C ALA A 19 -3.41 -16.89 -7.59
N GLY A 20 -2.85 -15.82 -8.16
CA GLY A 20 -3.05 -15.47 -9.58
C GLY A 20 -3.19 -13.97 -9.81
N SER A 21 -3.33 -13.20 -8.74
CA SER A 21 -3.19 -11.76 -8.69
C SER A 21 -2.09 -11.39 -7.69
N ARG A 22 -2.00 -10.14 -7.31
CA ARG A 22 -1.03 -9.63 -6.33
C ARG A 22 -1.58 -9.73 -4.90
N GLN A 23 -0.69 -9.84 -3.91
CA GLN A 23 -1.02 -9.84 -2.47
C GLN A 23 -1.97 -10.98 -2.03
N SER A 24 -1.85 -12.16 -2.65
CA SER A 24 -2.62 -13.36 -2.27
C SER A 24 -1.94 -14.06 -1.08
N TRP A 25 -1.73 -13.35 0.02
CA TRP A 25 -1.14 -13.86 1.25
C TRP A 25 -1.76 -13.19 2.48
N SER A 26 -1.94 -13.98 3.54
CA SER A 26 -2.43 -13.48 4.82
C SER A 26 -1.31 -12.78 5.59
N PRO A 27 -1.47 -11.51 5.99
CA PRO A 27 -0.46 -10.80 6.78
C PRO A 27 -0.26 -11.41 8.17
N THR A 28 -1.20 -12.21 8.64
CA THR A 28 -1.16 -12.89 9.94
C THR A 28 -0.65 -14.34 9.85
N SER A 29 -0.30 -14.84 8.65
CA SER A 29 0.24 -16.17 8.48
C SER A 29 1.69 -16.25 8.98
N PRO A 30 2.00 -17.06 10.02
CA PRO A 30 3.35 -17.23 10.50
C PRO A 30 4.27 -17.89 9.47
N VAL A 31 3.73 -18.80 8.68
CA VAL A 31 4.46 -19.50 7.61
C VAL A 31 4.87 -18.51 6.52
N PHE A 32 3.94 -17.67 6.05
CA PHE A 32 4.29 -16.66 5.04
C PHE A 32 5.33 -15.67 5.58
N LYS A 33 5.16 -15.21 6.81
CA LYS A 33 6.08 -14.28 7.47
C LYS A 33 7.50 -14.86 7.54
N GLU A 34 7.67 -16.12 7.91
CA GLU A 34 8.98 -16.79 7.95
C GLU A 34 9.68 -16.78 6.58
N TYR A 35 8.95 -17.12 5.51
CA TYR A 35 9.51 -17.09 4.15
C TYR A 35 9.85 -15.68 3.69
N ALA A 36 9.00 -14.68 3.97
CA ALA A 36 9.24 -13.29 3.63
C ALA A 36 10.50 -12.76 4.31
N LEU A 37 10.63 -12.96 5.63
CA LEU A 37 11.81 -12.52 6.38
C LEU A 37 13.10 -13.24 5.94
N THR A 38 12.99 -14.51 5.56
CA THR A 38 14.11 -15.23 4.98
C THR A 38 14.57 -14.61 3.65
N LEU A 39 13.61 -14.25 2.79
CA LEU A 39 13.91 -13.55 1.53
C LEU A 39 14.54 -12.18 1.79
N CYS A 40 13.99 -11.39 2.72
CA CYS A 40 14.52 -10.08 3.11
C CYS A 40 15.99 -10.17 3.54
N ARG A 41 16.32 -11.12 4.41
CA ARG A 41 17.73 -11.34 4.84
C ARG A 41 18.63 -11.72 3.67
N LYS A 42 18.18 -12.59 2.77
CA LYS A 42 18.95 -12.97 1.58
C LYS A 42 19.20 -11.80 0.63
N LEU A 43 18.22 -10.92 0.46
CA LEU A 43 18.39 -9.72 -0.33
C LEU A 43 19.38 -8.75 0.33
N ALA A 44 19.28 -8.56 1.65
CA ALA A 44 20.19 -7.72 2.42
C ALA A 44 21.64 -8.25 2.40
N GLU A 45 21.84 -9.54 2.61
CA GLU A 45 23.15 -10.21 2.49
C GLU A 45 23.81 -9.97 1.12
N ARG A 46 23.00 -10.01 0.05
CA ARG A 46 23.51 -9.89 -1.31
C ARG A 46 23.72 -8.45 -1.76
N TYR A 47 22.84 -7.53 -1.38
CA TYR A 47 22.78 -6.19 -1.96
C TYR A 47 23.00 -5.07 -0.94
N GLY A 48 23.02 -5.36 0.36
CA GLY A 48 23.12 -4.35 1.41
C GLY A 48 24.38 -3.48 1.32
N THR A 49 25.50 -4.04 0.89
CA THR A 49 26.76 -3.30 0.70
C THR A 49 26.93 -2.68 -0.69
N ASN A 50 25.97 -2.89 -1.60
CA ASN A 50 26.06 -2.34 -2.95
C ASN A 50 25.86 -0.80 -2.89
N PRO A 51 26.83 0.02 -3.37
CA PRO A 51 26.74 1.47 -3.32
C PRO A 51 25.63 2.06 -4.22
N TYR A 52 25.13 1.29 -5.19
CA TYR A 52 24.05 1.70 -6.07
C TYR A 52 22.66 1.41 -5.49
N VAL A 53 22.55 0.66 -4.42
CA VAL A 53 21.31 0.52 -3.63
C VAL A 53 21.28 1.65 -2.61
N THR A 54 20.48 2.67 -2.86
CA THR A 54 20.44 3.89 -2.04
C THR A 54 19.33 3.85 -0.98
N ALA A 55 18.29 3.06 -1.19
CA ALA A 55 17.17 2.89 -0.26
C ALA A 55 16.52 1.52 -0.48
N TRP A 56 15.75 1.07 0.49
CA TRP A 56 14.90 -0.11 0.41
C TRP A 56 13.43 0.31 0.30
N HIS A 57 12.79 -0.04 -0.82
CA HIS A 57 11.35 0.01 -0.96
C HIS A 57 10.79 -1.37 -0.57
N MET A 58 10.08 -1.42 0.55
CA MET A 58 9.48 -2.66 1.07
C MET A 58 8.27 -3.05 0.22
N GLY A 59 7.44 -3.98 0.67
CA GLY A 59 6.31 -4.46 -0.11
C GLY A 59 5.51 -3.34 -0.81
N ASN A 60 5.09 -3.60 -2.04
CA ASN A 60 4.38 -2.63 -2.87
C ASN A 60 2.92 -2.50 -2.45
N GLU A 61 2.43 -1.27 -2.20
CA GLU A 61 1.02 -0.92 -1.95
C GLU A 61 0.35 -1.84 -0.92
N TYR A 62 0.86 -1.85 0.31
CA TYR A 62 0.26 -2.64 1.39
C TYR A 62 -1.24 -2.33 1.52
N GLY A 63 -2.05 -3.37 1.68
CA GLY A 63 -3.48 -3.24 1.92
C GLY A 63 -4.37 -3.25 0.67
N TRP A 64 -3.81 -3.41 -0.53
CA TRP A 64 -4.61 -3.48 -1.75
C TRP A 64 -5.63 -4.63 -1.72
N ASN A 65 -5.20 -5.88 -1.51
CA ASN A 65 -6.07 -7.06 -1.53
C ASN A 65 -6.13 -7.83 -0.22
N ASN A 66 -5.20 -7.60 0.70
CA ASN A 66 -5.01 -8.41 1.90
C ASN A 66 -5.22 -7.68 3.22
N ARG A 67 -5.77 -6.47 3.19
CA ARG A 67 -6.15 -5.73 4.39
C ARG A 67 -7.24 -6.45 5.19
N TYR A 68 -8.24 -6.96 4.49
CA TYR A 68 -9.35 -7.70 5.09
C TYR A 68 -9.16 -9.19 4.87
N ASP A 69 -8.50 -9.82 5.83
CA ASP A 69 -8.35 -11.27 5.86
C ASP A 69 -9.30 -11.87 6.90
N TYR A 70 -10.16 -12.75 6.44
CA TYR A 70 -11.15 -13.46 7.29
C TYR A 70 -10.75 -14.91 7.56
N SER A 71 -9.47 -15.26 7.41
CA SER A 71 -8.95 -16.60 7.72
C SER A 71 -8.91 -16.89 9.22
N ASP A 72 -8.64 -18.14 9.57
CA ASP A 72 -8.46 -18.52 10.96
C ASP A 72 -7.17 -17.94 11.57
N ASN A 73 -6.13 -17.70 10.74
CA ASN A 73 -4.96 -16.96 11.17
C ASN A 73 -5.35 -15.54 11.62
N ALA A 74 -6.13 -14.83 10.81
CA ALA A 74 -6.63 -13.51 11.14
C ALA A 74 -7.54 -13.52 12.38
N LEU A 75 -8.43 -14.50 12.50
CA LEU A 75 -9.28 -14.64 13.70
C LEU A 75 -8.45 -14.78 14.98
N ASN A 76 -7.45 -15.65 14.98
CA ASN A 76 -6.60 -15.84 16.14
C ASN A 76 -5.76 -14.59 16.47
N ALA A 77 -5.22 -13.94 15.47
CA ALA A 77 -4.47 -12.70 15.63
C ALA A 77 -5.38 -11.55 16.12
N PHE A 78 -6.62 -11.45 15.64
CA PHE A 78 -7.59 -10.44 16.08
C PHE A 78 -7.98 -10.62 17.56
N ARG A 79 -8.15 -11.83 18.02
CA ARG A 79 -8.39 -12.13 19.45
C ARG A 79 -7.27 -11.62 20.32
N LEU A 80 -6.01 -11.87 19.96
CA LEU A 80 -4.84 -11.37 20.66
C LEU A 80 -4.72 -9.84 20.59
N TRP A 81 -5.08 -9.25 19.46
CA TRP A 81 -5.11 -7.80 19.29
C TRP A 81 -6.16 -7.16 20.20
N CYS A 82 -7.37 -7.72 20.26
CA CYS A 82 -8.42 -7.28 21.17
C CYS A 82 -8.00 -7.42 22.65
N GLU A 83 -7.35 -8.53 23.02
CA GLU A 83 -6.85 -8.75 24.36
C GLU A 83 -5.82 -7.68 24.76
N ARG A 84 -4.86 -7.40 23.88
CA ARG A 84 -3.89 -6.31 24.13
C ARG A 84 -4.54 -4.94 24.24
N LYS A 85 -5.54 -4.65 23.42
CA LYS A 85 -6.22 -3.34 23.38
C LYS A 85 -7.11 -3.09 24.60
N TYR A 86 -7.86 -4.07 25.01
CA TYR A 86 -8.91 -3.93 26.04
C TYR A 86 -8.49 -4.43 27.42
N GLY A 87 -7.52 -5.31 27.51
CA GLY A 87 -7.04 -5.93 28.74
C GLY A 87 -8.00 -6.96 29.32
N THR A 88 -9.31 -6.67 29.38
CA THR A 88 -10.34 -7.60 29.86
C THR A 88 -11.52 -7.68 28.89
N ILE A 89 -12.26 -8.78 28.96
CA ILE A 89 -13.42 -8.99 28.08
C ILE A 89 -14.58 -8.04 28.44
N GLU A 90 -14.70 -7.66 29.71
CA GLU A 90 -15.70 -6.69 30.19
C GLU A 90 -15.46 -5.31 29.56
N ASN A 91 -14.20 -4.88 29.44
CA ASN A 91 -13.85 -3.64 28.78
C ASN A 91 -14.20 -3.66 27.29
N LEU A 92 -13.94 -4.78 26.60
CA LEU A 92 -14.34 -4.97 25.20
C LEU A 92 -15.86 -4.95 25.08
N ASN A 93 -16.59 -5.71 25.91
CA ASN A 93 -18.04 -5.74 25.90
C ASN A 93 -18.64 -4.35 26.10
N LYS A 94 -18.09 -3.59 27.02
CA LYS A 94 -18.51 -2.20 27.28
C LYS A 94 -18.22 -1.30 26.04
N ALA A 95 -17.04 -1.41 25.44
CA ALA A 95 -16.64 -0.58 24.31
C ALA A 95 -17.48 -0.85 23.05
N TRP A 96 -17.81 -2.11 22.79
CA TRP A 96 -18.64 -2.50 21.65
C TRP A 96 -20.14 -2.43 21.93
N GLY A 97 -20.56 -2.29 23.22
CA GLY A 97 -21.96 -2.26 23.60
C GLY A 97 -22.67 -3.61 23.36
N THR A 98 -22.00 -4.71 23.65
CA THR A 98 -22.44 -6.07 23.30
C THR A 98 -23.68 -6.56 24.05
N THR A 99 -24.09 -5.88 25.12
CA THR A 99 -25.38 -6.12 25.79
C THR A 99 -26.56 -5.99 24.82
N PHE A 100 -26.42 -5.13 23.79
CA PHE A 100 -27.42 -5.02 22.74
C PHE A 100 -27.51 -6.33 21.93
N TRP A 101 -28.71 -6.86 21.81
CA TRP A 101 -29.02 -8.16 21.19
C TRP A 101 -28.33 -9.37 21.83
N GLY A 102 -27.89 -9.26 23.08
CA GLY A 102 -27.26 -10.37 23.78
C GLY A 102 -25.97 -10.87 23.14
N GLN A 103 -25.13 -9.94 22.66
CA GLN A 103 -23.85 -10.26 22.02
C GLN A 103 -22.69 -10.32 23.02
N GLU A 104 -22.97 -10.25 24.34
CA GLU A 104 -21.96 -10.32 25.39
C GLU A 104 -21.10 -11.58 25.29
N MET A 105 -19.81 -11.40 25.44
CA MET A 105 -18.82 -12.48 25.42
C MET A 105 -18.23 -12.70 26.81
N ASN A 106 -17.93 -13.96 27.14
CA ASN A 106 -17.36 -14.37 28.45
C ASN A 106 -15.83 -14.43 28.41
N GLY A 107 -15.21 -14.35 27.22
CA GLY A 107 -13.77 -14.37 27.09
C GLY A 107 -13.34 -14.06 25.64
N PHE A 108 -12.07 -13.68 25.46
CA PHE A 108 -11.53 -13.36 24.16
C PHE A 108 -11.60 -14.51 23.13
N HIS A 109 -11.70 -15.75 23.58
CA HIS A 109 -11.89 -16.92 22.70
C HIS A 109 -13.25 -16.92 21.98
N GLU A 110 -14.23 -16.18 22.49
CA GLU A 110 -15.55 -16.01 21.85
C GLU A 110 -15.57 -14.84 20.84
N VAL A 111 -14.55 -13.98 20.83
CA VAL A 111 -14.46 -12.90 19.87
C VAL A 111 -14.34 -13.45 18.46
N LEU A 112 -15.17 -12.93 17.56
CA LEU A 112 -15.19 -13.27 16.13
C LEU A 112 -14.78 -12.06 15.28
N ILE A 113 -14.19 -12.33 14.12
CA ILE A 113 -14.06 -11.33 13.07
C ILE A 113 -15.41 -11.16 12.35
N PRO A 114 -15.70 -10.02 11.72
CA PRO A 114 -17.00 -9.72 11.10
C PRO A 114 -17.16 -10.46 9.76
N ARG A 115 -17.16 -11.81 9.82
CA ARG A 115 -17.52 -12.69 8.69
C ARG A 115 -18.98 -12.46 8.30
N PHE A 116 -19.40 -12.95 7.14
CA PHE A 116 -20.78 -12.83 6.70
C PHE A 116 -21.76 -13.42 7.74
N MET A 117 -22.65 -12.59 8.25
CA MET A 117 -23.61 -12.92 9.32
C MET A 117 -25.07 -12.78 8.86
N GLY A 118 -25.33 -12.92 7.57
CA GLY A 118 -26.67 -12.83 6.99
C GLY A 118 -27.11 -11.39 6.61
N ALA A 119 -26.66 -10.37 7.34
CA ALA A 119 -26.94 -8.97 7.04
C ALA A 119 -25.77 -8.06 7.40
N ASP A 120 -25.03 -7.62 6.41
CA ASP A 120 -23.84 -6.75 6.61
C ASP A 120 -24.16 -5.42 7.32
N SER A 121 -25.39 -4.90 7.15
CA SER A 121 -25.84 -3.66 7.78
C SER A 121 -26.08 -3.79 9.30
N MET A 122 -26.07 -5.01 9.81
CA MET A 122 -26.37 -5.31 11.21
C MET A 122 -25.14 -5.75 12.03
N VAL A 123 -23.94 -5.65 11.45
CA VAL A 123 -22.68 -5.92 12.17
C VAL A 123 -22.47 -4.86 13.23
N ASN A 124 -21.97 -5.27 14.41
CA ASN A 124 -21.63 -4.34 15.48
C ASN A 124 -20.58 -3.32 14.98
N PRO A 125 -20.88 -2.00 15.02
CA PRO A 125 -20.00 -1.00 14.46
C PRO A 125 -18.65 -0.87 15.19
N GLY A 126 -18.61 -1.16 16.51
CA GLY A 126 -17.37 -1.19 17.28
C GLY A 126 -16.46 -2.34 16.83
N GLN A 127 -17.03 -3.54 16.67
CA GLN A 127 -16.32 -4.70 16.15
C GLN A 127 -15.79 -4.45 14.72
N LYS A 128 -16.62 -3.85 13.84
CA LYS A 128 -16.22 -3.56 12.47
C LYS A 128 -15.06 -2.56 12.44
N LEU A 129 -15.16 -1.46 13.19
CA LEU A 129 -14.12 -0.44 13.26
C LEU A 129 -12.80 -1.02 13.81
N ASP A 130 -12.88 -1.87 14.83
CA ASP A 130 -11.69 -2.51 15.37
C ASP A 130 -11.08 -3.54 14.42
N PHE A 131 -11.88 -4.22 13.63
CA PHE A 131 -11.36 -5.11 12.59
C PHE A 131 -10.65 -4.33 11.47
N GLU A 132 -11.12 -3.13 11.15
CA GLU A 132 -10.43 -2.23 10.20
C GLU A 132 -9.09 -1.73 10.76
N ARG A 133 -9.05 -1.33 12.02
CA ARG A 133 -7.80 -0.95 12.70
C ARG A 133 -6.81 -2.12 12.80
N PHE A 134 -7.33 -3.29 13.16
CA PHE A 134 -6.53 -4.52 13.17
C PHE A 134 -5.88 -4.81 11.81
N GLY A 135 -6.61 -4.64 10.70
CA GLY A 135 -6.07 -4.82 9.36
C GLY A 135 -4.90 -3.87 9.06
N ASN A 136 -5.01 -2.59 9.46
CA ASN A 136 -3.90 -1.63 9.40
C ASN A 136 -2.70 -2.10 10.22
N ASP A 137 -2.92 -2.39 11.50
CA ASP A 137 -1.86 -2.73 12.45
C ASP A 137 -1.10 -4.01 12.03
N MET A 138 -1.81 -5.02 11.50
CA MET A 138 -1.16 -6.25 11.05
C MET A 138 -0.26 -6.07 9.85
N LEU A 139 -0.65 -5.21 8.93
CA LEU A 139 0.18 -4.88 7.77
C LEU A 139 1.37 -4.01 8.16
N LEU A 140 1.18 -3.06 9.07
CA LEU A 140 2.27 -2.26 9.61
C LEU A 140 3.27 -3.12 10.40
N ASP A 141 2.80 -4.04 11.23
CA ASP A 141 3.64 -5.00 11.94
C ASP A 141 4.39 -5.93 10.98
N PHE A 142 3.79 -6.25 9.84
CA PHE A 142 4.45 -7.04 8.81
C PHE A 142 5.56 -6.24 8.11
N TYR A 143 5.27 -4.99 7.71
CA TYR A 143 6.27 -4.05 7.17
C TYR A 143 7.46 -3.88 8.12
N LYS A 144 7.20 -3.62 9.40
CA LYS A 144 8.25 -3.45 10.43
C LYS A 144 9.13 -4.68 10.54
N ALA A 145 8.54 -5.88 10.52
CA ALA A 145 9.30 -7.11 10.59
C ALA A 145 10.21 -7.32 9.38
N GLU A 146 9.74 -6.99 8.16
CA GLU A 146 10.55 -7.06 6.95
C GLU A 146 11.68 -6.02 6.96
N ARG A 147 11.37 -4.76 7.33
CA ARG A 147 12.34 -3.68 7.51
C ARG A 147 13.44 -4.09 8.51
N ASP A 148 13.06 -4.55 9.67
CA ASP A 148 13.97 -4.90 10.75
C ASP A 148 14.91 -6.06 10.34
N ALA A 149 14.37 -7.05 9.61
CA ALA A 149 15.18 -8.15 9.08
C ALA A 149 16.24 -7.71 8.05
N ILE A 150 16.00 -6.63 7.32
CA ILE A 150 17.00 -6.01 6.44
C ILE A 150 17.96 -5.13 7.25
N ALA A 151 17.44 -4.33 8.18
CA ALA A 151 18.22 -3.40 8.99
C ALA A 151 19.22 -4.11 9.91
N GLU A 152 18.95 -5.34 10.34
CA GLU A 152 19.91 -6.19 11.05
C GLU A 152 21.23 -6.37 10.26
N ILE A 153 21.20 -6.32 8.94
CA ILE A 153 22.33 -6.58 8.04
C ILE A 153 22.88 -5.28 7.44
N CYS A 154 22.02 -4.34 7.10
CA CYS A 154 22.38 -3.06 6.46
C CYS A 154 21.59 -1.89 7.06
N PRO A 155 21.97 -1.42 8.27
CA PRO A 155 21.22 -0.39 8.99
C PRO A 155 21.35 1.02 8.40
N ASP A 156 22.33 1.26 7.54
CA ASP A 156 22.68 2.61 7.08
C ASP A 156 21.84 3.09 5.87
N LYS A 157 20.92 2.26 5.38
CA LYS A 157 20.09 2.60 4.21
C LYS A 157 18.68 2.92 4.64
N PRO A 158 18.08 3.98 4.08
CA PRO A 158 16.70 4.36 4.40
C PRO A 158 15.68 3.35 3.85
N PHE A 159 14.54 3.27 4.53
CA PHE A 159 13.42 2.41 4.20
C PHE A 159 12.17 3.22 3.89
N THR A 160 11.41 2.77 2.90
CA THR A 160 10.10 3.34 2.55
C THR A 160 9.16 2.26 2.03
N THR A 161 7.92 2.64 1.84
CA THR A 161 6.93 1.93 1.03
C THR A 161 5.95 2.94 0.44
N ASN A 162 5.31 2.60 -0.67
CA ASN A 162 4.39 3.50 -1.35
C ASN A 162 2.99 3.48 -0.72
N PHE A 163 2.49 4.67 -0.43
CA PHE A 163 1.13 4.91 0.04
C PHE A 163 0.17 5.07 -1.15
N MET A 164 -1.12 5.05 -0.87
CA MET A 164 -2.18 5.26 -1.87
C MET A 164 -3.19 6.26 -1.32
N VAL A 165 -2.73 7.46 -0.96
CA VAL A 165 -3.52 8.44 -0.18
C VAL A 165 -4.68 9.05 -0.95
N SER A 166 -4.67 9.01 -2.29
CA SER A 166 -5.72 9.56 -3.15
C SER A 166 -6.77 8.53 -3.56
N THR A 167 -6.71 7.30 -3.05
CA THR A 167 -7.63 6.25 -3.45
C THR A 167 -8.55 5.86 -2.31
N ASP A 168 -9.82 5.61 -2.62
CA ASP A 168 -10.78 4.98 -1.74
C ASP A 168 -10.56 3.46 -1.55
N GLN A 169 -9.58 2.91 -2.25
CA GLN A 169 -9.27 1.48 -2.26
C GLN A 169 -8.40 1.05 -1.08
N CYS A 170 -7.60 1.97 -0.53
CA CYS A 170 -6.76 1.68 0.62
C CYS A 170 -7.05 2.65 1.77
N CYS A 171 -7.73 2.16 2.79
CA CYS A 171 -8.03 2.93 4.00
C CYS A 171 -7.01 2.61 5.11
N MET A 172 -5.72 2.72 4.85
CA MET A 172 -4.67 2.58 5.87
C MET A 172 -4.57 3.86 6.70
N ASP A 173 -4.14 3.75 7.95
CA ASP A 173 -3.80 4.91 8.79
C ASP A 173 -2.37 5.35 8.46
N TYR A 174 -2.22 6.13 7.40
CA TYR A 174 -0.91 6.55 6.94
C TYR A 174 -0.16 7.46 7.90
N ALA A 175 -0.81 8.03 8.92
CA ALA A 175 -0.11 8.73 9.98
C ALA A 175 0.77 7.76 10.80
N ASP A 176 0.24 6.60 11.17
CA ASP A 176 1.00 5.56 11.86
C ASP A 176 2.16 5.04 10.98
N TRP A 177 1.91 4.87 9.68
CA TRP A 177 2.93 4.41 8.73
C TRP A 177 4.05 5.42 8.51
N ALA A 178 3.73 6.72 8.48
CA ALA A 178 4.69 7.81 8.29
C ALA A 178 5.73 7.89 9.42
N GLU A 179 5.38 7.45 10.63
CA GLU A 179 6.31 7.36 11.76
C GLU A 179 7.35 6.24 11.59
N GLU A 180 7.01 5.21 10.82
CA GLU A 180 7.82 3.99 10.68
C GLU A 180 8.67 3.95 9.39
N VAL A 181 8.52 4.92 8.49
CA VAL A 181 9.33 5.05 7.28
C VAL A 181 10.35 6.19 7.41
N ASP A 182 11.49 6.07 6.74
CA ASP A 182 12.50 7.15 6.75
C ASP A 182 12.09 8.33 5.86
N PHE A 183 11.37 8.05 4.80
CA PHE A 183 10.70 9.05 3.96
C PHE A 183 9.38 8.50 3.43
N VAL A 184 8.37 9.35 3.33
CA VAL A 184 7.07 8.94 2.82
C VAL A 184 7.05 8.96 1.29
N SER A 185 6.29 8.04 0.69
CA SER A 185 6.11 8.00 -0.75
C SER A 185 4.70 7.59 -1.12
N ASN A 186 4.21 8.05 -2.27
CA ASN A 186 2.82 7.90 -2.70
C ASN A 186 2.72 7.50 -4.15
N ASP A 187 1.71 6.72 -4.48
CA ASP A 187 1.31 6.42 -5.83
C ASP A 187 0.14 7.32 -6.22
N HIS A 188 0.29 8.07 -7.31
CA HIS A 188 -0.71 9.01 -7.75
C HIS A 188 -1.11 8.78 -9.21
N TYR A 189 -2.36 8.31 -9.39
CA TYR A 189 -2.96 8.03 -10.69
C TYR A 189 -4.30 8.75 -10.82
N PHE A 190 -4.37 9.69 -11.74
CA PHE A 190 -5.57 10.52 -11.93
C PHE A 190 -6.83 9.72 -12.25
N HIS A 191 -7.97 10.18 -11.72
CA HIS A 191 -9.30 9.75 -12.16
C HIS A 191 -9.74 10.53 -13.39
N GLU A 192 -10.51 9.87 -14.26
CA GLU A 192 -11.01 10.49 -15.47
C GLU A 192 -12.22 11.37 -15.19
N GLY A 193 -12.30 12.50 -15.91
CA GLY A 193 -13.50 13.36 -15.94
C GLY A 193 -13.62 14.37 -14.81
N GLU A 194 -12.71 14.36 -13.84
CA GLU A 194 -12.70 15.31 -12.72
C GLU A 194 -11.56 16.33 -12.86
N SER A 195 -11.55 17.31 -11.95
CA SER A 195 -10.45 18.27 -11.86
C SER A 195 -9.17 17.57 -11.35
N HIS A 196 -8.40 17.00 -12.25
CA HIS A 196 -7.14 16.30 -11.93
C HIS A 196 -6.24 17.11 -11.00
N ILE A 197 -6.24 18.43 -11.15
CA ILE A 197 -5.38 19.34 -10.38
C ILE A 197 -5.82 19.42 -8.93
N ASP A 198 -7.12 19.42 -8.65
CA ASP A 198 -7.64 19.47 -7.28
C ASP A 198 -7.30 18.17 -6.54
N GLU A 199 -7.44 17.03 -7.21
CA GLU A 199 -7.06 15.72 -6.67
C GLU A 199 -5.55 15.67 -6.38
N LEU A 200 -4.72 16.12 -7.31
CA LEU A 200 -3.27 16.21 -7.13
C LEU A 200 -2.92 17.07 -5.91
N PHE A 201 -3.46 18.27 -5.82
CA PHE A 201 -3.15 19.17 -4.70
C PHE A 201 -3.62 18.61 -3.35
N CYS A 202 -4.78 17.96 -3.29
CA CYS A 202 -5.24 17.29 -2.07
C CYS A 202 -4.31 16.15 -1.67
N SER A 203 -3.91 15.31 -2.62
CA SER A 203 -2.99 14.19 -2.39
C SER A 203 -1.63 14.70 -1.90
N ASP A 204 -1.06 15.69 -2.58
CA ASP A 204 0.26 16.23 -2.26
C ASP A 204 0.27 16.98 -0.91
N ALA A 205 -0.77 17.75 -0.62
CA ALA A 205 -0.90 18.42 0.68
C ALA A 205 -0.99 17.40 1.84
N LEU A 206 -1.64 16.24 1.61
CA LEU A 206 -1.65 15.17 2.58
C LEU A 206 -0.25 14.55 2.73
N MET A 207 0.45 14.30 1.62
CA MET A 207 1.81 13.75 1.65
C MET A 207 2.79 14.69 2.36
N ASP A 208 2.75 15.99 2.08
CA ASP A 208 3.58 16.99 2.76
C ASP A 208 3.29 17.02 4.27
N SER A 209 2.01 16.90 4.65
CA SER A 209 1.62 16.81 6.05
C SER A 209 2.14 15.54 6.74
N LEU A 210 2.11 14.40 6.06
CA LEU A 210 2.60 13.12 6.57
C LEU A 210 4.13 13.08 6.63
N ALA A 211 4.81 13.80 5.75
CA ALA A 211 6.26 13.87 5.71
C ALA A 211 6.87 14.58 6.94
N LEU A 212 6.13 15.49 7.60
CA LEU A 212 6.60 16.22 8.78
C LEU A 212 7.97 16.91 8.58
N GLY A 213 8.19 17.47 7.39
CA GLY A 213 9.45 18.11 7.00
C GLY A 213 10.56 17.17 6.55
N LYS A 214 10.30 15.87 6.43
CA LYS A 214 11.19 14.91 5.75
C LYS A 214 10.95 15.00 4.24
N PRO A 215 11.88 14.50 3.40
CA PRO A 215 11.63 14.32 1.97
C PRO A 215 10.42 13.43 1.71
N TRP A 216 9.69 13.70 0.60
CA TRP A 216 8.65 12.81 0.15
C TRP A 216 8.67 12.61 -1.38
N TYR A 217 8.26 11.44 -1.84
CA TYR A 217 8.37 11.04 -3.24
C TYR A 217 7.00 10.68 -3.82
N VAL A 218 6.78 11.08 -5.08
CA VAL A 218 5.79 10.41 -5.93
C VAL A 218 6.45 9.12 -6.42
N MET A 219 6.10 7.99 -5.81
CA MET A 219 6.75 6.71 -6.09
C MET A 219 6.25 6.10 -7.38
N GLU A 220 4.96 6.26 -7.67
CA GLU A 220 4.37 5.85 -8.94
C GLU A 220 3.52 6.96 -9.53
N HIS A 221 3.77 7.26 -10.79
CA HIS A 221 2.99 8.21 -11.59
C HIS A 221 2.90 7.70 -13.02
N SER A 222 1.73 7.80 -13.64
CA SER A 222 1.59 7.36 -15.03
C SER A 222 2.11 8.39 -16.02
N THR A 223 2.79 7.91 -17.05
CA THR A 223 3.17 8.77 -18.18
C THR A 223 1.97 9.16 -19.04
N SER A 224 0.94 8.30 -19.12
CA SER A 224 -0.29 8.49 -19.89
C SER A 224 -1.39 7.56 -19.38
N ALA A 225 -1.96 6.74 -20.24
CA ALA A 225 -3.07 5.84 -19.96
C ALA A 225 -2.72 4.70 -18.99
N VAL A 226 -3.67 4.27 -18.18
CA VAL A 226 -3.57 3.15 -17.23
C VAL A 226 -4.65 2.11 -17.53
N GLN A 227 -4.27 0.86 -17.77
CA GLN A 227 -5.20 -0.18 -18.25
C GLN A 227 -6.23 -0.66 -17.22
N TRP A 228 -5.97 -0.48 -15.94
CA TRP A 228 -6.86 -0.94 -14.87
C TRP A 228 -8.05 -0.01 -14.61
N LYS A 229 -8.09 1.17 -15.24
CA LYS A 229 -9.26 2.08 -15.19
C LYS A 229 -10.33 1.66 -16.17
N PRO A 230 -11.64 1.94 -15.91
CA PRO A 230 -12.72 1.62 -16.82
C PRO A 230 -12.55 2.20 -18.22
N LEU A 231 -11.93 3.37 -18.33
CA LEU A 231 -11.57 4.00 -19.59
C LEU A 231 -10.06 4.23 -19.61
N ASN A 232 -9.36 3.59 -20.55
CA ASN A 232 -7.92 3.75 -20.74
C ASN A 232 -7.62 5.04 -21.53
N ALA A 233 -7.86 6.19 -20.91
CA ALA A 233 -7.67 7.49 -21.54
C ALA A 233 -6.22 7.96 -21.48
N ARG A 234 -5.75 8.51 -22.59
CA ARG A 234 -4.41 9.09 -22.67
C ARG A 234 -4.40 10.51 -22.10
N LYS A 235 -3.29 10.89 -21.50
CA LYS A 235 -3.01 12.29 -21.18
C LYS A 235 -2.91 13.15 -22.45
N ARG A 236 -3.38 14.38 -22.37
CA ARG A 236 -3.23 15.38 -23.45
C ARG A 236 -1.78 15.84 -23.54
N LYS A 237 -1.46 16.52 -24.64
CA LYS A 237 -0.12 17.11 -24.83
C LYS A 237 0.18 18.10 -23.69
N GLY A 238 1.28 17.91 -23.00
CA GLY A 238 1.77 18.77 -21.91
C GLY A 238 1.27 18.37 -20.52
N GLU A 239 0.22 17.52 -20.39
CA GLU A 239 -0.31 17.13 -19.07
C GLU A 239 0.73 16.35 -18.24
N THR A 240 1.48 15.44 -18.83
CA THR A 240 2.55 14.72 -18.12
C THR A 240 3.59 15.68 -17.53
N VAL A 241 4.01 16.69 -18.27
CA VAL A 241 4.96 17.70 -17.79
C VAL A 241 4.32 18.59 -16.73
N ARG A 242 3.11 19.10 -16.98
CA ARG A 242 2.37 19.95 -16.05
C ARG A 242 2.18 19.26 -14.70
N ASP A 243 1.67 18.03 -14.72
CA ASP A 243 1.34 17.26 -13.52
C ASP A 243 2.61 16.96 -12.71
N SER A 244 3.67 16.55 -13.39
CA SER A 244 4.96 16.28 -12.73
C SER A 244 5.56 17.55 -12.09
N ILE A 245 5.50 18.69 -12.79
CA ILE A 245 5.97 19.97 -12.22
C ILE A 245 5.06 20.43 -11.07
N ALA A 246 3.76 20.13 -11.13
CA ALA A 246 2.83 20.44 -10.03
C ALA A 246 3.20 19.65 -8.75
N HIS A 247 3.51 18.37 -8.84
CA HIS A 247 4.00 17.60 -7.70
C HIS A 247 5.26 18.21 -7.08
N VAL A 248 6.25 18.61 -7.91
CA VAL A 248 7.46 19.30 -7.42
C VAL A 248 7.12 20.63 -6.75
N ALA A 249 6.22 21.41 -7.35
CA ALA A 249 5.78 22.69 -6.78
C ALA A 249 5.03 22.52 -5.44
N MET A 250 4.45 21.36 -5.21
CA MET A 250 3.80 20.98 -3.95
C MET A 250 4.76 20.34 -2.93
N GLY A 251 6.06 20.24 -3.25
CA GLY A 251 7.10 19.80 -2.33
C GLY A 251 7.63 18.39 -2.55
N ALA A 252 7.23 17.69 -3.62
CA ALA A 252 7.81 16.39 -3.93
C ALA A 252 9.30 16.49 -4.30
N ASP A 253 10.15 15.74 -3.62
CA ASP A 253 11.60 15.70 -3.87
C ASP A 253 11.97 14.80 -5.06
N ALA A 254 11.10 13.84 -5.39
CA ALA A 254 11.30 12.95 -6.53
C ALA A 254 9.99 12.53 -7.17
N ILE A 255 10.06 12.24 -8.47
CA ILE A 255 8.96 11.66 -9.24
C ILE A 255 9.46 10.42 -9.95
N ASN A 256 8.89 9.28 -9.62
CA ASN A 256 9.10 8.03 -10.31
C ASN A 256 7.88 7.68 -11.16
N PHE A 257 8.13 7.03 -12.28
CA PHE A 257 7.08 6.65 -13.20
C PHE A 257 6.90 5.15 -13.25
N PHE A 258 5.68 4.70 -13.15
CA PHE A 258 5.30 3.38 -13.60
C PHE A 258 4.85 3.49 -15.07
N GLN A 259 5.62 2.96 -16.02
CA GLN A 259 6.84 2.18 -15.88
C GLN A 259 7.92 2.66 -16.88
N TRP A 260 9.15 2.17 -16.76
CA TRP A 260 10.23 2.52 -17.68
C TRP A 260 9.92 2.13 -19.13
N ARG A 261 9.58 0.86 -19.35
CA ARG A 261 9.27 0.33 -20.68
C ARG A 261 7.98 -0.47 -20.64
N ALA A 262 7.13 -0.26 -21.64
CA ALA A 262 5.86 -0.98 -21.75
C ALA A 262 6.08 -2.49 -21.80
N SER A 263 5.38 -3.21 -20.92
CA SER A 263 5.46 -4.67 -20.81
C SER A 263 4.95 -5.33 -22.10
N ALA A 264 5.72 -6.28 -22.63
CA ALA A 264 5.35 -6.95 -23.87
C ALA A 264 4.14 -7.88 -23.72
N PHE A 265 3.86 -8.33 -22.49
CA PHE A 265 2.76 -9.22 -22.13
C PHE A 265 2.45 -9.10 -20.63
N GLY A 266 1.41 -9.78 -20.18
CA GLY A 266 0.97 -9.77 -18.79
C GLY A 266 -0.17 -8.79 -18.53
N ALA A 267 -0.60 -8.72 -17.28
CA ALA A 267 -1.79 -7.95 -16.87
C ALA A 267 -1.67 -6.44 -17.15
N GLU A 268 -0.44 -5.91 -17.19
CA GLU A 268 -0.16 -4.49 -17.38
C GLU A 268 0.43 -4.14 -18.75
N SER A 269 0.24 -5.02 -19.74
CA SER A 269 0.75 -4.81 -21.11
C SER A 269 0.18 -3.57 -21.82
N PHE A 270 -0.97 -3.06 -21.36
CA PHE A 270 -1.60 -1.85 -21.90
C PHE A 270 -1.38 -0.62 -21.03
N HIS A 271 -0.60 -0.73 -19.95
CA HIS A 271 -0.18 0.43 -19.17
C HIS A 271 0.83 1.26 -19.97
N SER A 272 0.71 2.59 -19.89
CA SER A 272 1.68 3.49 -20.52
C SER A 272 3.06 3.39 -19.85
N ALA A 273 4.09 3.75 -20.58
CA ALA A 273 5.47 3.71 -20.09
C ALA A 273 6.28 4.88 -20.62
N LEU A 274 7.42 5.18 -20.00
CA LEU A 274 8.36 6.18 -20.52
C LEU A 274 8.82 5.79 -21.94
N VAL A 275 9.13 4.52 -22.15
CA VAL A 275 9.38 3.95 -23.49
C VAL A 275 8.19 3.09 -23.91
N PRO A 276 7.26 3.59 -24.75
CA PRO A 276 6.11 2.82 -25.24
C PRO A 276 6.50 1.61 -26.09
N HIS A 277 5.53 0.75 -26.41
CA HIS A 277 5.74 -0.38 -27.32
C HIS A 277 6.35 0.04 -28.68
N ALA A 278 6.00 1.22 -29.18
CA ALA A 278 6.54 1.80 -30.41
C ALA A 278 8.00 2.29 -30.29
N GLY A 279 8.59 2.20 -29.08
CA GLY A 279 9.97 2.60 -28.84
C GLY A 279 10.14 4.09 -28.50
N GLU A 280 11.37 4.56 -28.62
CA GLU A 280 11.80 5.91 -28.19
C GLU A 280 11.42 7.03 -29.17
N ASP A 281 11.20 6.73 -30.44
CA ASP A 281 10.76 7.72 -31.41
C ASP A 281 9.26 7.99 -31.33
N THR A 282 8.81 8.46 -30.17
CA THR A 282 7.41 8.76 -29.90
C THR A 282 7.26 10.16 -29.30
N LYS A 283 6.03 10.72 -29.42
CA LYS A 283 5.71 12.02 -28.80
C LYS A 283 5.83 11.95 -27.28
N LEU A 284 5.44 10.82 -26.68
CA LEU A 284 5.49 10.62 -25.23
C LEU A 284 6.94 10.62 -24.73
N PHE A 285 7.83 9.88 -25.35
CA PHE A 285 9.24 9.84 -24.94
C PHE A 285 9.90 11.21 -25.06
N ARG A 286 9.59 11.98 -26.11
CA ARG A 286 10.07 13.37 -26.24
C ARG A 286 9.57 14.27 -25.11
N GLN A 287 8.31 14.15 -24.69
CA GLN A 287 7.79 14.89 -23.52
C GLN A 287 8.49 14.50 -22.21
N VAL A 288 8.83 13.24 -22.05
CA VAL A 288 9.61 12.77 -20.89
C VAL A 288 11.01 13.39 -20.90
N CYS A 289 11.67 13.47 -22.05
CA CYS A 289 12.96 14.14 -22.18
C CYS A 289 12.84 15.65 -21.89
N GLU A 290 11.77 16.30 -22.36
CA GLU A 290 11.46 17.72 -22.05
C GLU A 290 11.29 17.92 -20.54
N LEU A 291 10.57 17.03 -19.86
CA LEU A 291 10.41 17.05 -18.41
C LEU A 291 11.75 16.91 -17.70
N GLY A 292 12.58 15.92 -18.08
CA GLY A 292 13.89 15.73 -17.47
C GLY A 292 14.80 16.96 -17.61
N ALA A 293 14.76 17.63 -18.77
CA ALA A 293 15.49 18.88 -18.98
C ALA A 293 14.96 20.03 -18.11
N ALA A 294 13.63 20.15 -17.97
CA ALA A 294 12.99 21.15 -17.12
C ALA A 294 13.34 20.95 -15.63
N LEU A 295 13.23 19.70 -15.12
CA LEU A 295 13.57 19.35 -13.74
C LEU A 295 15.05 19.63 -13.43
N LYS A 296 15.96 19.35 -14.37
CA LYS A 296 17.38 19.68 -14.21
C LYS A 296 17.59 21.19 -14.08
N THR A 297 16.92 21.98 -14.90
CA THR A 297 17.01 23.46 -14.83
C THR A 297 16.45 23.99 -13.52
N LEU A 298 15.35 23.42 -13.01
CA LEU A 298 14.76 23.80 -11.72
C LEU A 298 15.64 23.40 -10.53
N GLY A 299 16.34 22.26 -10.61
CA GLY A 299 17.25 21.81 -9.56
C GLY A 299 18.51 22.66 -9.43
N ASP A 300 18.88 23.40 -10.47
CA ASP A 300 20.02 24.33 -10.48
C ASP A 300 19.62 25.74 -10.01
N ALA A 301 18.34 26.06 -9.78
CA ALA A 301 17.81 27.36 -9.39
C ALA A 301 17.49 27.43 -7.89
#